data_01623cc1b69d5a063f045d0a64b20975
#
_entry.id   01623cc1b69d5a063f045d0a64b20975
#
_cell.length_a   1.000
_cell.length_b   1.000
_cell.length_c   1.000
_cell.angle_alpha   90.00
_cell.angle_beta   90.00
_cell.angle_gamma   90.00
#
_symmetry.space_group_name_H-M   'P 1'
#
loop_
_entity.id
_entity.type
_entity.pdbx_description
1 polymer ?
#
loop_
_entity_poly.entity_id
_entity_poly.type
_entity_poly.pdbx_seq_one_letter_code
_entity_poly.pdbx_strand_id
1 'polypeptide(L)'
;FPVSTELLLSWKNGNPLTPVGLNAANGKDYSFNPDFCDANGNTMDSEGIFDVILKKMKKYGIKALIDVHSPASHNSGHNYNLWFYQDGAADADNMAVGFYSKEKITYDDWIESTAWLAEKYKNDDTVIAYDLKNEPHGKRGYSGSSCPTDMAKWDDSTDQNNWAYAATECGNAILDKNPNALILIEGVEQYPKTDKGYTYDTADIWQAPADQSPWYGAWWGGNLRGVKDYPIDFGSADRNSQIVYSPHDYGPSVYNQTWFDKDFTTQTLLDDYWYDTWAYINDQDIAPLLIGEWGGHMDGGKNQKWMTLLRDYMIDNHINHTFWCLNPNSGDTGGLLDSSFKVWDDDKYNLFEPSLWQTQESGKYISLDHQTPLGVNGTGISLSEYYSKYADSEGSNINGGTKGNTPGGTKPVQTGTTETGTTTETKPDTVVGDITKDGKVDASDLVILLQYLCGNTVDSKGKDFKAGDVNGDGVLNGMDLALYRQVLSKAISGFPE
;
A
#
# COMPACT_ATOMS: atom_id res chain seq x y z
N PHE A 1 2.03 4.11 -11.36
CA PHE A 1 1.91 4.87 -12.61
C PHE A 1 0.90 6.01 -12.39
N PRO A 2 1.36 7.27 -12.18
CA PRO A 2 0.48 8.40 -11.88
C PRO A 2 -0.29 8.86 -13.13
N VAL A 3 -1.60 9.09 -12.94
CA VAL A 3 -2.52 9.66 -13.92
C VAL A 3 -3.36 10.77 -13.26
N SER A 4 -4.03 11.61 -14.05
CA SER A 4 -5.02 12.55 -13.52
C SER A 4 -6.44 12.15 -13.91
N THR A 5 -7.43 12.52 -13.12
CA THR A 5 -8.84 12.31 -13.45
C THR A 5 -9.18 12.98 -14.80
N GLU A 6 -8.66 14.19 -15.05
CA GLU A 6 -8.83 14.87 -16.34
C GLU A 6 -8.32 14.04 -17.53
N LEU A 7 -7.16 13.39 -17.38
CA LEU A 7 -6.63 12.50 -18.41
C LEU A 7 -7.56 11.33 -18.66
N LEU A 8 -8.03 10.68 -17.59
CA LEU A 8 -8.97 9.54 -17.70
C LEU A 8 -10.29 9.94 -18.34
N LEU A 9 -10.81 11.12 -18.02
CA LEU A 9 -12.01 11.68 -18.65
C LEU A 9 -11.79 11.94 -20.14
N SER A 10 -10.60 12.42 -20.53
CA SER A 10 -10.28 12.62 -21.94
C SER A 10 -10.29 11.32 -22.73
N TRP A 11 -9.80 10.23 -22.15
CA TRP A 11 -9.83 8.90 -22.75
C TRP A 11 -11.26 8.34 -22.80
N LYS A 12 -11.97 8.38 -21.66
CA LYS A 12 -13.37 7.91 -21.54
C LYS A 12 -14.29 8.58 -22.58
N ASN A 13 -14.07 9.86 -22.83
CA ASN A 13 -14.87 10.65 -23.77
C ASN A 13 -14.38 10.57 -25.24
N GLY A 14 -13.38 9.74 -25.53
CA GLY A 14 -12.84 9.57 -26.89
C GLY A 14 -12.10 10.78 -27.45
N ASN A 15 -11.55 11.62 -26.56
CA ASN A 15 -10.76 12.80 -26.89
C ASN A 15 -9.40 12.77 -26.19
N PRO A 16 -8.59 11.70 -26.36
CA PRO A 16 -7.32 11.59 -25.67
C PRO A 16 -6.38 12.74 -26.04
N LEU A 17 -5.71 13.27 -25.02
CA LEU A 17 -4.76 14.36 -25.22
C LEU A 17 -3.58 13.88 -26.06
N THR A 18 -3.17 14.69 -27.03
CA THR A 18 -1.92 14.43 -27.77
C THR A 18 -0.77 15.07 -27.01
N PRO A 19 0.28 14.30 -26.68
CA PRO A 19 1.46 14.88 -26.05
C PRO A 19 1.99 16.03 -26.91
N VAL A 20 2.11 17.22 -26.35
CA VAL A 20 2.82 18.32 -27.00
C VAL A 20 4.24 17.85 -27.18
N GLY A 21 4.73 17.96 -28.42
CA GLY A 21 6.08 17.57 -28.76
C GLY A 21 7.03 18.08 -27.68
N LEU A 22 7.97 17.22 -27.26
CA LEU A 22 9.07 17.58 -26.39
C LEU A 22 9.98 18.56 -27.17
N ASN A 23 9.39 19.69 -27.50
CA ASN A 23 10.14 20.76 -28.14
C ASN A 23 11.20 21.23 -27.18
N ALA A 24 12.38 21.26 -27.70
CA ALA A 24 13.60 21.80 -27.15
C ALA A 24 13.45 23.19 -26.49
N ALA A 25 12.58 23.31 -25.47
CA ALA A 25 12.52 24.52 -24.66
C ALA A 25 13.90 24.88 -24.05
N ASN A 26 14.84 23.93 -24.07
CA ASN A 26 16.19 24.07 -23.52
C ASN A 26 17.30 23.72 -24.54
N GLY A 27 17.04 23.75 -25.85
CA GLY A 27 18.04 23.44 -26.88
C GLY A 27 18.47 21.97 -26.92
N LYS A 28 17.77 21.07 -26.26
CA LYS A 28 17.99 19.62 -26.32
C LYS A 28 17.01 19.03 -27.33
N ASP A 29 17.53 18.30 -28.26
CA ASP A 29 16.75 17.59 -29.30
C ASP A 29 16.21 16.29 -28.65
N TYR A 30 14.97 16.31 -28.16
CA TYR A 30 14.28 15.13 -27.72
C TYR A 30 13.53 14.53 -28.92
N SER A 31 14.12 13.55 -29.58
CA SER A 31 13.38 12.74 -30.52
C SER A 31 12.40 11.85 -29.82
N PHE A 32 11.16 11.79 -30.29
CA PHE A 32 10.20 10.80 -29.82
C PHE A 32 10.73 9.38 -30.02
N ASN A 33 10.57 8.52 -29.05
CA ASN A 33 10.81 7.10 -29.23
C ASN A 33 9.87 6.59 -30.34
N PRO A 34 10.41 5.97 -31.42
CA PRO A 34 9.58 5.41 -32.49
C PRO A 34 8.46 4.48 -32.05
N ASP A 35 8.62 3.83 -30.88
CA ASP A 35 7.61 2.96 -30.32
C ASP A 35 6.32 3.71 -29.92
N PHE A 36 6.38 5.02 -29.75
CA PHE A 36 5.24 5.89 -29.46
C PHE A 36 4.69 6.60 -30.70
N CYS A 37 5.06 6.14 -31.88
CA CYS A 37 4.53 6.64 -33.12
C CYS A 37 3.63 5.60 -33.80
N ASP A 38 2.64 6.10 -34.55
CA ASP A 38 1.81 5.29 -35.42
C ASP A 38 2.59 4.79 -36.69
N ALA A 39 1.96 3.98 -37.51
CA ALA A 39 2.57 3.45 -38.72
C ALA A 39 2.98 4.53 -39.74
N ASN A 40 2.49 5.76 -39.63
CA ASN A 40 2.81 6.89 -40.45
C ASN A 40 3.92 7.78 -39.85
N GLY A 41 4.40 7.42 -38.66
CA GLY A 41 5.42 8.19 -37.93
C GLY A 41 4.88 9.37 -37.14
N ASN A 42 3.53 9.50 -36.96
CA ASN A 42 2.95 10.50 -36.11
C ASN A 42 2.95 10.02 -34.64
N THR A 43 3.19 10.94 -33.72
CA THR A 43 3.07 10.64 -32.28
C THR A 43 1.66 10.18 -31.96
N MET A 44 1.55 9.05 -31.26
CA MET A 44 0.29 8.56 -30.70
C MET A 44 -0.26 9.55 -29.67
N ASP A 45 -1.55 9.49 -29.46
CA ASP A 45 -2.17 10.18 -28.31
C ASP A 45 -1.77 9.54 -26.98
N SER A 46 -2.16 10.15 -25.88
CA SER A 46 -1.79 9.72 -24.53
C SER A 46 -2.30 8.32 -24.19
N GLU A 47 -3.47 7.94 -24.68
CA GLU A 47 -4.06 6.60 -24.46
C GLU A 47 -3.27 5.54 -25.23
N GLY A 48 -2.93 5.80 -26.50
CA GLY A 48 -2.09 4.91 -27.31
C GLY A 48 -0.69 4.73 -26.74
N ILE A 49 -0.09 5.79 -26.21
CA ILE A 49 1.22 5.72 -25.53
C ILE A 49 1.11 4.85 -24.26
N PHE A 50 0.06 5.01 -23.47
CA PHE A 50 -0.18 4.20 -22.29
C PHE A 50 -0.31 2.71 -22.64
N ASP A 51 -1.06 2.36 -23.68
CA ASP A 51 -1.17 1.00 -24.19
C ASP A 51 0.18 0.40 -24.60
N VAL A 52 1.06 1.20 -25.22
CA VAL A 52 2.42 0.77 -25.58
C VAL A 52 3.25 0.51 -24.31
N ILE A 53 3.13 1.36 -23.30
CA ILE A 53 3.84 1.18 -22.03
C ILE A 53 3.40 -0.12 -21.36
N LEU A 54 2.08 -0.39 -21.27
CA LEU A 54 1.57 -1.63 -20.67
C LEU A 54 2.09 -2.87 -21.43
N LYS A 55 2.09 -2.84 -22.76
CA LYS A 55 2.67 -3.93 -23.58
C LYS A 55 4.16 -4.17 -23.29
N LYS A 56 4.91 -3.07 -23.05
CA LYS A 56 6.33 -3.18 -22.68
C LYS A 56 6.47 -3.75 -21.27
N MET A 57 5.68 -3.29 -20.31
CA MET A 57 5.69 -3.82 -18.94
C MET A 57 5.40 -5.32 -18.95
N LYS A 58 4.35 -5.76 -19.64
CA LYS A 58 4.01 -7.17 -19.81
C LYS A 58 5.16 -7.98 -20.39
N LYS A 59 5.84 -7.46 -21.43
CA LYS A 59 6.99 -8.12 -22.06
C LYS A 59 8.13 -8.38 -21.07
N TYR A 60 8.28 -7.53 -20.06
CA TYR A 60 9.34 -7.62 -19.05
C TYR A 60 8.86 -8.19 -17.71
N GLY A 61 7.63 -8.70 -17.64
CA GLY A 61 7.07 -9.27 -16.42
C GLY A 61 6.78 -8.24 -15.32
N ILE A 62 6.59 -6.97 -15.68
CA ILE A 62 6.31 -5.87 -14.76
C ILE A 62 4.80 -5.65 -14.71
N LYS A 63 4.25 -5.53 -13.51
CA LYS A 63 2.84 -5.18 -13.27
C LYS A 63 2.69 -3.67 -13.04
N ALA A 64 1.50 -3.14 -13.32
CA ALA A 64 1.16 -1.74 -13.16
C ALA A 64 0.17 -1.56 -12.00
N LEU A 65 0.48 -0.64 -11.10
CA LEU A 65 -0.43 0.00 -10.17
C LEU A 65 -0.78 1.37 -10.78
N ILE A 66 -2.05 1.68 -10.94
CA ILE A 66 -2.49 2.97 -11.47
C ILE A 66 -2.85 3.87 -10.32
N ASP A 67 -2.17 4.99 -10.20
CA ASP A 67 -2.39 5.98 -9.16
C ASP A 67 -3.12 7.20 -9.74
N VAL A 68 -4.31 7.49 -9.21
CA VAL A 68 -5.03 8.73 -9.53
C VAL A 68 -4.40 9.87 -8.74
N HIS A 69 -3.33 10.40 -9.28
CA HIS A 69 -2.43 11.32 -8.58
C HIS A 69 -3.07 12.68 -8.29
N SER A 70 -3.83 13.22 -9.24
CA SER A 70 -4.46 14.53 -9.12
C SER A 70 -5.75 14.62 -9.91
N PRO A 71 -6.67 15.56 -9.57
CA PRO A 71 -7.82 15.83 -10.41
C PRO A 71 -7.41 16.37 -11.78
N ALA A 72 -6.60 17.41 -11.83
CA ALA A 72 -6.22 18.10 -13.06
C ALA A 72 -4.82 17.76 -13.53
N SER A 73 -4.60 17.75 -14.86
CA SER A 73 -3.38 17.27 -15.49
C SER A 73 -2.12 18.12 -15.27
N HIS A 74 -2.25 19.35 -14.81
CA HIS A 74 -1.12 20.25 -14.55
C HIS A 74 -0.67 20.26 -13.09
N ASN A 75 -1.34 19.47 -12.26
CA ASN A 75 -1.16 19.48 -10.83
C ASN A 75 -0.07 18.48 -10.42
N SER A 76 0.79 18.87 -9.48
CA SER A 76 1.84 18.01 -8.95
C SER A 76 1.36 17.03 -7.87
N GLY A 77 0.05 16.97 -7.60
CA GLY A 77 -0.50 16.13 -6.53
C GLY A 77 -0.45 16.77 -5.13
N HIS A 78 0.35 17.82 -4.96
CA HIS A 78 0.59 18.47 -3.66
C HIS A 78 -0.35 19.62 -3.34
N ASN A 79 -1.22 19.98 -4.23
CA ASN A 79 -2.02 21.17 -4.00
C ASN A 79 -3.25 20.77 -3.23
N TYR A 80 -3.53 21.45 -2.20
CA TYR A 80 -4.63 21.42 -1.23
C TYR A 80 -5.98 20.93 -1.76
N ASN A 81 -5.98 19.90 -2.64
CA ASN A 81 -7.17 19.40 -3.26
C ASN A 81 -7.56 18.06 -2.71
N LEU A 82 -8.84 17.92 -2.59
CA LEU A 82 -9.49 16.63 -2.56
C LEU A 82 -9.43 16.00 -3.97
N TRP A 83 -10.12 14.90 -4.15
CA TRP A 83 -10.25 14.18 -5.42
C TRP A 83 -11.26 14.81 -6.38
N PHE A 84 -11.87 15.94 -6.02
CA PHE A 84 -12.91 16.61 -6.79
C PHE A 84 -12.98 18.11 -6.48
N TYR A 85 -13.73 18.86 -7.30
CA TYR A 85 -13.97 20.29 -7.13
C TYR A 85 -14.92 20.56 -5.96
N GLN A 86 -14.50 21.45 -5.06
CA GLN A 86 -15.29 21.93 -3.94
C GLN A 86 -15.89 23.31 -4.25
N ASP A 87 -17.23 23.39 -4.24
CA ASP A 87 -17.91 24.69 -4.35
C ASP A 87 -17.62 25.52 -3.09
N GLY A 88 -17.16 26.75 -3.31
CA GLY A 88 -16.83 27.69 -2.24
C GLY A 88 -15.38 27.64 -1.74
N ALA A 89 -14.56 26.70 -2.20
CA ALA A 89 -13.11 26.80 -2.03
C ALA A 89 -12.58 28.02 -2.83
N ALA A 90 -11.52 28.65 -2.32
CA ALA A 90 -10.92 29.78 -3.04
C ALA A 90 -10.38 29.29 -4.40
N ASP A 91 -10.72 30.00 -5.49
CA ASP A 91 -10.33 29.58 -6.84
C ASP A 91 -8.82 29.40 -7.03
N ALA A 92 -8.01 30.20 -6.31
CA ALA A 92 -6.55 30.08 -6.34
C ALA A 92 -6.04 28.75 -5.76
N ASP A 93 -6.81 28.14 -4.89
CA ASP A 93 -6.49 26.88 -4.21
C ASP A 93 -7.27 25.70 -4.81
N ASN A 94 -8.22 25.97 -5.71
CA ASN A 94 -9.07 24.96 -6.29
C ASN A 94 -8.47 24.38 -7.56
N MET A 95 -7.64 23.34 -7.38
CA MET A 95 -6.90 22.70 -8.46
C MET A 95 -7.69 21.59 -9.17
N ALA A 96 -8.94 21.35 -8.79
CA ALA A 96 -9.84 20.40 -9.46
C ALA A 96 -10.61 21.03 -10.64
N VAL A 97 -10.02 22.05 -11.28
CA VAL A 97 -10.44 22.57 -12.58
C VAL A 97 -9.46 22.06 -13.62
N GLY A 98 -9.94 21.33 -14.61
CA GLY A 98 -9.11 20.73 -15.64
C GLY A 98 -8.22 21.75 -16.33
N PHE A 99 -6.95 21.42 -16.52
CA PHE A 99 -5.99 22.30 -17.19
C PHE A 99 -6.28 22.45 -18.67
N TYR A 100 -6.67 21.38 -19.34
CA TYR A 100 -6.99 21.35 -20.76
C TYR A 100 -8.49 21.61 -21.01
N SER A 101 -9.35 20.90 -20.25
CA SER A 101 -10.80 20.99 -20.41
C SER A 101 -11.39 22.31 -19.92
N LYS A 102 -10.78 22.94 -18.92
CA LYS A 102 -11.32 24.10 -18.19
C LYS A 102 -12.62 23.82 -17.45
N GLU A 103 -13.01 22.57 -17.32
CA GLU A 103 -14.22 22.13 -16.63
C GLU A 103 -13.90 21.75 -15.18
N LYS A 104 -14.90 21.88 -14.32
CA LYS A 104 -14.84 21.39 -12.94
C LYS A 104 -14.84 19.85 -12.97
N ILE A 105 -13.91 19.25 -12.24
CA ILE A 105 -13.84 17.80 -12.07
C ILE A 105 -14.67 17.45 -10.84
N THR A 106 -15.80 16.84 -11.07
CA THR A 106 -16.78 16.52 -10.03
C THR A 106 -16.39 15.23 -9.29
N TYR A 107 -17.04 14.99 -8.16
CA TYR A 107 -16.93 13.73 -7.41
C TYR A 107 -17.31 12.52 -8.27
N ASP A 108 -18.39 12.64 -9.04
CA ASP A 108 -18.84 11.58 -9.94
C ASP A 108 -17.84 11.35 -11.10
N ASP A 109 -17.23 12.42 -11.64
CA ASP A 109 -16.20 12.33 -12.67
C ASP A 109 -15.00 11.47 -12.22
N TRP A 110 -14.56 11.66 -10.97
CA TRP A 110 -13.48 10.87 -10.40
C TRP A 110 -13.85 9.39 -10.30
N ILE A 111 -15.01 9.07 -9.72
CA ILE A 111 -15.48 7.69 -9.57
C ILE A 111 -15.67 7.03 -10.95
N GLU A 112 -16.44 7.67 -11.83
CA GLU A 112 -16.79 7.10 -13.11
C GLU A 112 -15.59 6.89 -14.04
N SER A 113 -14.63 7.82 -14.05
CA SER A 113 -13.44 7.68 -14.90
C SER A 113 -12.51 6.59 -14.41
N THR A 114 -12.37 6.42 -13.09
CA THR A 114 -11.54 5.37 -12.50
C THR A 114 -12.18 3.99 -12.71
N ALA A 115 -13.50 3.87 -12.50
CA ALA A 115 -14.24 2.65 -12.79
C ALA A 115 -14.21 2.28 -14.28
N TRP A 116 -14.31 3.28 -15.17
CA TRP A 116 -14.16 3.07 -16.62
C TRP A 116 -12.78 2.52 -16.98
N LEU A 117 -11.71 3.05 -16.37
CA LEU A 117 -10.36 2.55 -16.57
C LEU A 117 -10.23 1.09 -16.14
N ALA A 118 -10.82 0.75 -14.99
CA ALA A 118 -10.82 -0.61 -14.48
C ALA A 118 -11.59 -1.57 -15.42
N GLU A 119 -12.69 -1.14 -16.01
CA GLU A 119 -13.42 -1.93 -17.02
C GLU A 119 -12.61 -2.11 -18.30
N LYS A 120 -11.93 -1.06 -18.76
CA LYS A 120 -11.12 -1.10 -19.97
C LYS A 120 -10.00 -2.13 -19.88
N TYR A 121 -9.30 -2.20 -18.75
CA TYR A 121 -8.14 -3.07 -18.57
C TYR A 121 -8.42 -4.36 -17.76
N LYS A 122 -9.69 -4.69 -17.48
CA LYS A 122 -10.05 -5.88 -16.68
C LYS A 122 -9.55 -7.22 -17.20
N ASN A 123 -9.21 -7.30 -18.48
CA ASN A 123 -8.68 -8.50 -19.12
C ASN A 123 -7.16 -8.39 -19.40
N ASP A 124 -6.52 -7.32 -18.99
CA ASP A 124 -5.07 -7.16 -19.07
C ASP A 124 -4.45 -7.37 -17.68
N ASP A 125 -3.87 -8.53 -17.48
CA ASP A 125 -3.23 -8.93 -16.22
C ASP A 125 -1.95 -8.13 -15.89
N THR A 126 -1.57 -7.18 -16.74
CA THR A 126 -0.52 -6.21 -16.42
C THR A 126 -1.00 -5.18 -15.41
N VAL A 127 -2.26 -4.74 -15.51
CA VAL A 127 -2.86 -3.79 -14.57
C VAL A 127 -3.49 -4.57 -13.41
N ILE A 128 -2.92 -4.47 -12.22
CA ILE A 128 -3.34 -5.26 -11.07
C ILE A 128 -4.03 -4.45 -9.97
N ALA A 129 -3.81 -3.15 -9.91
CA ALA A 129 -4.32 -2.33 -8.81
C ALA A 129 -4.59 -0.89 -9.22
N TYR A 130 -5.45 -0.25 -8.43
CA TYR A 130 -5.81 1.16 -8.54
C TYR A 130 -5.62 1.81 -7.17
N ASP A 131 -4.72 2.80 -7.11
CA ASP A 131 -4.64 3.74 -6.00
C ASP A 131 -5.66 4.84 -6.25
N LEU A 132 -6.60 4.97 -5.34
CA LEU A 132 -7.81 5.77 -5.56
C LEU A 132 -7.52 7.25 -5.63
N LYS A 133 -6.56 7.74 -4.84
CA LYS A 133 -6.13 9.12 -4.83
C LYS A 133 -4.82 9.26 -4.08
N ASN A 134 -3.82 9.83 -4.77
CA ASN A 134 -2.56 10.20 -4.13
C ASN A 134 -2.80 11.23 -3.03
N GLU A 135 -2.35 10.90 -1.83
CA GLU A 135 -2.26 11.78 -0.67
C GLU A 135 -3.54 12.58 -0.37
N PRO A 136 -4.63 11.92 0.07
CA PRO A 136 -5.87 12.60 0.44
C PRO A 136 -5.66 13.52 1.65
N HIS A 137 -5.45 14.83 1.44
CA HIS A 137 -5.24 15.80 2.52
C HIS A 137 -6.13 17.04 2.40
N GLY A 138 -6.13 17.70 1.27
CA GLY A 138 -6.87 18.94 1.10
C GLY A 138 -6.29 20.10 1.92
N LYS A 139 -7.06 21.16 2.09
CA LYS A 139 -6.63 22.38 2.75
C LYS A 139 -6.96 22.35 4.24
N ARG A 140 -5.95 22.33 5.07
CA ARG A 140 -6.13 22.46 6.50
C ARG A 140 -6.66 23.83 6.88
N GLY A 141 -7.66 23.89 7.78
CA GLY A 141 -8.23 25.13 8.29
C GLY A 141 -7.22 26.01 9.03
N TYR A 142 -7.56 27.28 9.18
CA TYR A 142 -6.78 28.19 10.01
C TYR A 142 -7.05 27.91 11.49
N SER A 143 -6.10 28.33 12.33
CA SER A 143 -6.24 28.22 13.79
C SER A 143 -7.59 28.76 14.27
N GLY A 144 -8.31 27.98 15.06
CA GLY A 144 -9.63 28.31 15.59
C GLY A 144 -10.83 27.92 14.71
N SER A 145 -10.59 27.34 13.52
CA SER A 145 -11.66 26.75 12.69
C SER A 145 -11.76 25.24 12.87
N SER A 146 -12.95 24.70 12.72
CA SER A 146 -13.18 23.26 12.56
C SER A 146 -12.65 22.78 11.20
N CYS A 147 -12.73 21.46 10.96
CA CYS A 147 -12.36 20.89 9.67
C CYS A 147 -13.12 21.56 8.53
N PRO A 148 -12.44 22.21 7.59
CA PRO A 148 -13.10 22.77 6.43
C PRO A 148 -13.57 21.68 5.47
N THR A 149 -14.56 22.00 4.63
CA THR A 149 -15.10 21.08 3.63
C THR A 149 -14.12 20.71 2.52
N ASP A 150 -13.03 21.46 2.39
CA ASP A 150 -11.93 21.24 1.45
C ASP A 150 -10.72 20.50 2.07
N MET A 151 -10.89 19.90 3.25
CA MET A 151 -9.91 19.03 3.88
C MET A 151 -10.45 17.60 3.96
N ALA A 152 -9.58 16.61 3.64
CA ALA A 152 -9.89 15.20 3.80
C ALA A 152 -10.06 14.84 5.28
N LYS A 153 -11.11 14.09 5.59
CA LYS A 153 -11.37 13.51 6.91
C LYS A 153 -11.60 12.02 6.83
N TRP A 154 -11.61 11.36 7.97
CA TRP A 154 -11.89 9.93 8.07
C TRP A 154 -12.82 9.70 9.26
N ASP A 155 -14.11 9.60 9.01
CA ASP A 155 -15.14 9.43 10.04
C ASP A 155 -16.31 8.56 9.53
N ASP A 156 -17.44 8.53 10.24
CA ASP A 156 -18.65 7.80 9.89
C ASP A 156 -19.66 8.59 9.02
N SER A 157 -19.29 9.81 8.61
CA SER A 157 -20.18 10.64 7.79
C SER A 157 -20.18 10.18 6.32
N THR A 158 -21.23 10.60 5.61
CA THR A 158 -21.36 10.42 4.15
C THR A 158 -20.98 11.71 3.38
N ASP A 159 -20.20 12.58 4.00
CA ASP A 159 -19.73 13.79 3.34
C ASP A 159 -18.72 13.42 2.25
N GLN A 160 -18.74 14.11 1.12
CA GLN A 160 -17.86 13.81 -0.01
C GLN A 160 -16.37 14.00 0.29
N ASN A 161 -16.01 14.81 1.31
CA ASN A 161 -14.64 14.93 1.80
C ASN A 161 -14.25 13.89 2.87
N ASN A 162 -15.15 13.01 3.25
CA ASN A 162 -14.82 11.84 4.07
C ASN A 162 -14.15 10.79 3.20
N TRP A 163 -12.85 10.57 3.41
CA TRP A 163 -12.07 9.65 2.59
C TRP A 163 -12.51 8.19 2.77
N ALA A 164 -12.89 7.77 3.97
CA ALA A 164 -13.40 6.41 4.19
C ALA A 164 -14.66 6.15 3.35
N TYR A 165 -15.60 7.10 3.34
CA TYR A 165 -16.81 7.03 2.53
C TYR A 165 -16.50 7.06 1.03
N ALA A 166 -15.70 8.03 0.59
CA ALA A 166 -15.34 8.21 -0.81
C ALA A 166 -14.56 7.01 -1.38
N ALA A 167 -13.60 6.49 -0.63
CA ALA A 167 -12.84 5.31 -1.02
C ALA A 167 -13.72 4.07 -1.12
N THR A 168 -14.70 3.94 -0.23
CA THR A 168 -15.69 2.85 -0.29
C THR A 168 -16.55 2.92 -1.54
N GLU A 169 -17.05 4.11 -1.90
CA GLU A 169 -17.85 4.30 -3.12
C GLU A 169 -17.02 4.05 -4.39
N CYS A 170 -15.83 4.65 -4.49
CA CYS A 170 -14.97 4.49 -5.65
C CYS A 170 -14.48 3.04 -5.80
N GLY A 171 -14.03 2.42 -4.71
CA GLY A 171 -13.60 1.02 -4.71
C GLY A 171 -14.72 0.05 -5.13
N ASN A 172 -15.94 0.25 -4.65
CA ASN A 172 -17.09 -0.54 -5.09
C ASN A 172 -17.39 -0.33 -6.58
N ALA A 173 -17.30 0.90 -7.08
CA ALA A 173 -17.52 1.17 -8.51
C ALA A 173 -16.45 0.48 -9.39
N ILE A 174 -15.21 0.42 -8.93
CA ILE A 174 -14.13 -0.34 -9.61
C ILE A 174 -14.44 -1.85 -9.57
N LEU A 175 -14.76 -2.40 -8.40
CA LEU A 175 -15.00 -3.83 -8.20
C LEU A 175 -16.24 -4.33 -8.94
N ASP A 176 -17.23 -3.47 -9.19
CA ASP A 176 -18.38 -3.76 -10.08
C ASP A 176 -17.94 -3.98 -11.53
N LYS A 177 -16.84 -3.39 -11.96
CA LYS A 177 -16.30 -3.51 -13.32
C LYS A 177 -15.20 -4.55 -13.44
N ASN A 178 -14.33 -4.63 -12.44
CA ASN A 178 -13.21 -5.55 -12.36
C ASN A 178 -13.09 -6.14 -10.93
N PRO A 179 -13.74 -7.26 -10.65
CA PRO A 179 -13.75 -7.86 -9.31
C PRO A 179 -12.36 -8.40 -8.86
N ASN A 180 -11.40 -8.47 -9.77
CA ASN A 180 -10.04 -8.94 -9.47
C ASN A 180 -9.04 -7.80 -9.20
N ALA A 181 -9.48 -6.54 -9.29
CA ALA A 181 -8.61 -5.40 -9.04
C ALA A 181 -8.27 -5.30 -7.54
N LEU A 182 -7.00 -5.04 -7.21
CA LEU A 182 -6.64 -4.58 -5.88
C LEU A 182 -6.97 -3.09 -5.76
N ILE A 183 -7.49 -2.71 -4.61
CA ILE A 183 -7.87 -1.33 -4.29
C ILE A 183 -6.89 -0.81 -3.25
N LEU A 184 -6.04 0.12 -3.65
CA LEU A 184 -5.09 0.78 -2.77
C LEU A 184 -5.76 1.99 -2.11
N ILE A 185 -5.66 2.07 -0.80
CA ILE A 185 -6.30 3.10 0.02
C ILE A 185 -5.25 3.71 0.94
N GLU A 186 -4.91 4.95 0.65
CA GLU A 186 -4.01 5.73 1.47
C GLU A 186 -4.70 6.25 2.74
N GLY A 187 -3.94 6.82 3.66
CA GLY A 187 -4.45 7.55 4.81
C GLY A 187 -4.77 9.01 4.48
N VAL A 188 -5.18 9.74 5.49
CA VAL A 188 -5.32 11.21 5.45
C VAL A 188 -4.09 11.88 6.07
N GLU A 189 -4.07 13.23 6.11
CA GLU A 189 -3.00 13.96 6.82
C GLU A 189 -3.31 14.09 8.32
N GLN A 190 -4.54 14.48 8.66
CA GLN A 190 -4.95 14.84 10.01
C GLN A 190 -6.02 13.90 10.53
N TYR A 191 -5.84 13.41 11.75
CA TYR A 191 -6.84 12.59 12.44
C TYR A 191 -7.07 13.14 13.86
N PRO A 192 -8.33 13.33 14.32
CA PRO A 192 -8.58 13.87 15.64
C PRO A 192 -8.12 12.92 16.74
N LYS A 193 -7.70 13.46 17.88
CA LYS A 193 -7.36 12.71 19.08
C LYS A 193 -8.65 12.23 19.76
N THR A 194 -9.28 11.22 19.18
CA THR A 194 -10.55 10.64 19.63
C THR A 194 -10.46 10.06 21.03
N ASP A 195 -9.31 9.55 21.41
CA ASP A 195 -8.95 9.09 22.75
C ASP A 195 -9.06 10.21 23.82
N LYS A 196 -8.99 11.48 23.40
CA LYS A 196 -9.15 12.67 24.22
C LYS A 196 -10.51 13.37 24.03
N GLY A 197 -11.42 12.75 23.26
CA GLY A 197 -12.75 13.25 22.98
C GLY A 197 -12.81 14.35 21.92
N TYR A 198 -11.75 14.52 21.11
CA TYR A 198 -11.76 15.43 19.99
C TYR A 198 -12.36 14.77 18.73
N THR A 199 -12.95 15.61 17.88
CA THR A 199 -13.55 15.21 16.60
C THR A 199 -13.12 16.17 15.50
N TYR A 200 -13.51 15.94 14.26
CA TYR A 200 -13.29 16.89 13.18
C TYR A 200 -14.03 18.22 13.35
N ASP A 201 -15.04 18.29 14.22
CA ASP A 201 -15.69 19.55 14.61
C ASP A 201 -14.89 20.35 15.63
N THR A 202 -13.85 19.78 16.21
CA THR A 202 -12.96 20.47 17.14
C THR A 202 -12.13 21.52 16.39
N ALA A 203 -12.11 22.75 16.91
CA ALA A 203 -11.31 23.81 16.31
C ALA A 203 -9.82 23.46 16.25
N ASP A 204 -9.24 23.54 15.06
CA ASP A 204 -7.80 23.33 14.86
C ASP A 204 -6.99 24.45 15.52
N ILE A 205 -5.86 24.05 16.09
CA ILE A 205 -4.85 24.98 16.61
C ILE A 205 -3.63 24.86 15.71
N TRP A 206 -3.67 25.56 14.59
CA TRP A 206 -2.59 25.56 13.60
C TRP A 206 -1.25 25.95 14.25
N GLN A 207 -0.20 25.19 13.95
CA GLN A 207 1.14 25.36 14.50
C GLN A 207 1.25 25.21 16.02
N ALA A 208 0.24 24.66 16.68
CA ALA A 208 0.40 24.30 18.09
C ALA A 208 1.47 23.20 18.24
N PRO A 209 2.21 23.19 19.36
CA PRO A 209 3.00 22.02 19.72
C PRO A 209 2.16 20.74 19.67
N ALA A 210 2.77 19.61 19.27
CA ALA A 210 2.06 18.35 19.04
C ALA A 210 1.25 17.88 20.27
N ASP A 211 1.70 18.19 21.47
CA ASP A 211 1.03 17.89 22.74
C ASP A 211 -0.22 18.73 22.97
N GLN A 212 -0.31 19.91 22.35
CA GLN A 212 -1.43 20.86 22.46
C GLN A 212 -2.39 20.79 21.28
N SER A 213 -1.97 20.22 20.14
CA SER A 213 -2.85 20.05 19.00
C SER A 213 -3.97 19.05 19.32
N PRO A 214 -5.23 19.34 18.96
CA PRO A 214 -6.33 18.38 19.09
C PRO A 214 -6.25 17.25 18.06
N TRP A 215 -5.36 17.33 17.09
CA TRP A 215 -5.24 16.39 15.99
C TRP A 215 -3.86 15.73 15.94
N TYR A 216 -3.83 14.48 15.53
CA TYR A 216 -2.63 13.76 15.13
C TYR A 216 -2.33 14.06 13.66
N GLY A 217 -1.24 14.75 13.40
CA GLY A 217 -0.70 14.89 12.05
C GLY A 217 0.21 13.72 11.68
N ALA A 218 0.26 13.39 10.39
CA ALA A 218 1.23 12.46 9.82
C ALA A 218 1.63 12.92 8.42
N TRP A 219 2.37 12.11 7.68
CA TRP A 219 2.59 12.33 6.26
C TRP A 219 1.26 12.33 5.51
N TRP A 220 1.17 13.11 4.45
CA TRP A 220 0.05 13.03 3.54
C TRP A 220 -0.05 11.60 3.01
N GLY A 221 -1.24 11.04 2.96
CA GLY A 221 -1.42 9.63 2.64
C GLY A 221 -1.02 8.64 3.76
N GLY A 222 -0.29 9.10 4.80
CA GLY A 222 0.31 8.22 5.80
C GLY A 222 -0.54 7.94 7.04
N ASN A 223 -1.62 8.69 7.30
CA ASN A 223 -2.38 8.59 8.54
C ASN A 223 -3.58 7.66 8.43
N LEU A 224 -3.37 6.39 8.66
CA LEU A 224 -4.41 5.36 8.66
C LEU A 224 -5.02 5.09 10.04
N ARG A 225 -4.87 6.00 11.02
CA ARG A 225 -5.48 5.82 12.36
C ARG A 225 -6.98 5.55 12.29
N GLY A 226 -7.66 6.15 11.30
CA GLY A 226 -9.10 5.99 11.11
C GLY A 226 -9.57 4.58 10.80
N VAL A 227 -8.68 3.70 10.31
CA VAL A 227 -9.03 2.29 10.01
C VAL A 227 -9.46 1.53 11.27
N LYS A 228 -8.93 1.88 12.45
CA LYS A 228 -9.33 1.27 13.73
C LYS A 228 -10.81 1.50 14.06
N ASP A 229 -11.27 2.73 13.80
CA ASP A 229 -12.60 3.19 14.20
C ASP A 229 -13.62 3.01 13.05
N TYR A 230 -13.18 3.23 11.82
CA TYR A 230 -13.99 3.24 10.59
C TYR A 230 -13.27 2.47 9.48
N PRO A 231 -13.21 1.14 9.56
CA PRO A 231 -12.56 0.32 8.53
C PRO A 231 -13.32 0.43 7.20
N ILE A 232 -12.58 0.35 6.09
CA ILE A 232 -13.21 0.24 4.77
C ILE A 232 -13.94 -1.10 4.67
N ASP A 233 -15.19 -1.06 4.19
CA ASP A 233 -16.01 -2.24 3.97
C ASP A 233 -16.73 -2.16 2.62
N PHE A 234 -16.35 -3.02 1.70
CA PHE A 234 -16.99 -3.15 0.38
C PHE A 234 -18.23 -4.04 0.38
N GLY A 235 -18.71 -4.44 1.56
CA GLY A 235 -19.98 -5.14 1.76
C GLY A 235 -19.90 -6.66 1.59
N SER A 236 -18.75 -7.25 1.29
CA SER A 236 -18.58 -8.71 1.26
C SER A 236 -17.12 -9.10 1.50
N ALA A 237 -16.90 -10.31 2.01
CA ALA A 237 -15.56 -10.84 2.25
C ALA A 237 -14.71 -10.90 0.98
N ASP A 238 -15.30 -11.30 -0.16
CA ASP A 238 -14.60 -11.37 -1.45
C ASP A 238 -14.12 -9.99 -1.90
N ARG A 239 -14.95 -8.96 -1.75
CA ARG A 239 -14.56 -7.59 -2.09
C ARG A 239 -13.56 -7.03 -1.09
N ASN A 240 -13.74 -7.29 0.20
CA ASN A 240 -12.82 -6.83 1.23
C ASN A 240 -11.43 -7.47 1.11
N SER A 241 -11.32 -8.66 0.52
CA SER A 241 -10.03 -9.28 0.20
C SER A 241 -9.22 -8.53 -0.88
N GLN A 242 -9.82 -7.56 -1.57
CA GLN A 242 -9.13 -6.71 -2.55
C GLN A 242 -8.55 -5.43 -1.92
N ILE A 243 -8.77 -5.18 -0.64
CA ILE A 243 -8.24 -4.00 0.07
C ILE A 243 -6.74 -4.16 0.29
N VAL A 244 -5.99 -3.11 -0.06
CA VAL A 244 -4.59 -2.91 0.32
C VAL A 244 -4.47 -1.51 0.90
N TYR A 245 -4.04 -1.36 2.15
CA TYR A 245 -3.74 -0.03 2.66
C TYR A 245 -2.36 0.42 2.20
N SER A 246 -2.29 1.65 1.69
CA SER A 246 -1.11 2.16 0.98
C SER A 246 -0.58 3.46 1.62
N PRO A 247 0.01 3.39 2.82
CA PRO A 247 0.55 4.60 3.44
C PRO A 247 1.77 5.13 2.69
N HIS A 248 1.95 6.46 2.73
CA HIS A 248 3.19 7.13 2.36
C HIS A 248 4.03 7.42 3.60
N ASP A 249 5.33 7.29 3.48
CA ASP A 249 6.26 7.60 4.56
C ASP A 249 7.53 8.25 4.01
N TYR A 250 7.95 9.36 4.61
CA TYR A 250 9.09 10.12 4.15
C TYR A 250 10.05 10.50 5.29
N GLY A 251 11.26 10.79 4.90
CA GLY A 251 12.31 11.18 5.81
C GLY A 251 12.50 12.69 5.93
N PRO A 252 13.45 13.12 6.76
CA PRO A 252 13.67 14.53 7.05
C PRO A 252 14.15 15.37 5.86
N SER A 253 14.53 14.78 4.73
CA SER A 253 14.85 15.55 3.52
C SER A 253 13.61 16.11 2.83
N VAL A 254 12.45 15.48 3.03
CA VAL A 254 11.16 15.96 2.52
C VAL A 254 10.58 16.99 3.50
N TYR A 255 10.45 16.61 4.78
CA TYR A 255 10.04 17.53 5.83
C TYR A 255 10.54 17.03 7.19
N ASN A 256 11.10 17.94 8.01
CA ASN A 256 11.61 17.59 9.34
C ASN A 256 10.44 17.48 10.33
N GLN A 257 9.87 16.32 10.44
CA GLN A 257 8.84 16.00 11.43
C GLN A 257 9.44 15.92 12.84
N THR A 258 8.62 16.10 13.87
CA THR A 258 9.08 16.18 15.28
C THR A 258 9.77 14.91 15.77
N TRP A 259 9.43 13.76 15.23
CA TRP A 259 10.11 12.49 15.58
C TRP A 259 11.54 12.37 15.07
N PHE A 260 11.97 13.26 14.17
CA PHE A 260 13.37 13.38 13.70
C PHE A 260 14.19 14.39 14.49
N ASP A 261 13.62 15.12 15.47
CA ASP A 261 14.34 16.11 16.26
C ASP A 261 15.34 15.48 17.25
N LYS A 262 15.10 14.23 17.61
CA LYS A 262 15.99 13.41 18.45
C LYS A 262 16.76 12.39 17.59
N ASP A 263 17.73 11.69 18.18
CA ASP A 263 18.26 10.49 17.54
C ASP A 263 17.16 9.40 17.52
N PHE A 264 16.98 8.72 16.39
CA PHE A 264 15.91 7.80 16.17
C PHE A 264 16.39 6.43 15.73
N THR A 265 15.63 5.42 16.10
CA THR A 265 15.80 4.00 15.77
C THR A 265 14.46 3.47 15.23
N THR A 266 14.44 2.26 14.68
CA THR A 266 13.17 1.58 14.31
C THR A 266 12.17 1.60 15.46
N GLN A 267 12.62 1.31 16.69
CA GLN A 267 11.74 1.30 17.86
C GLN A 267 11.16 2.68 18.16
N THR A 268 11.97 3.74 18.14
CA THR A 268 11.44 5.09 18.40
C THR A 268 10.53 5.58 17.28
N LEU A 269 10.74 5.18 16.02
CA LEU A 269 9.84 5.50 14.93
C LEU A 269 8.50 4.75 15.08
N LEU A 270 8.54 3.49 15.53
CA LEU A 270 7.32 2.74 15.89
C LEU A 270 6.57 3.41 17.05
N ASP A 271 7.26 3.78 18.11
CA ASP A 271 6.68 4.39 19.31
C ASP A 271 6.10 5.78 19.02
N ASP A 272 6.78 6.57 18.18
CA ASP A 272 6.41 7.95 17.92
C ASP A 272 5.29 8.10 16.87
N TYR A 273 5.28 7.23 15.82
CA TYR A 273 4.26 7.36 14.77
C TYR A 273 3.99 6.11 13.92
N TRP A 274 4.98 5.28 13.52
CA TRP A 274 4.73 4.17 12.58
C TRP A 274 3.62 3.23 13.05
N TYR A 275 3.69 2.82 14.34
CA TYR A 275 2.73 1.85 14.85
C TYR A 275 1.30 2.39 14.80
N ASP A 276 1.09 3.60 15.29
CA ASP A 276 -0.25 4.20 15.36
C ASP A 276 -0.79 4.63 14.00
N THR A 277 0.09 4.97 13.05
CA THR A 277 -0.34 5.46 11.73
C THR A 277 -0.66 4.32 10.77
N TRP A 278 0.19 3.30 10.68
CA TRP A 278 0.02 2.24 9.67
C TRP A 278 0.54 0.86 10.08
N ALA A 279 1.59 0.74 10.86
CA ALA A 279 2.24 -0.56 11.10
C ALA A 279 1.35 -1.55 11.87
N TYR A 280 0.43 -1.06 12.70
CA TYR A 280 -0.53 -1.89 13.41
C TYR A 280 -1.45 -2.70 12.46
N ILE A 281 -1.68 -2.21 11.24
CA ILE A 281 -2.52 -2.88 10.24
C ILE A 281 -1.90 -4.23 9.86
N ASN A 282 -0.59 -4.23 9.64
CA ASN A 282 0.16 -5.46 9.35
C ASN A 282 0.35 -6.33 10.61
N ASP A 283 0.67 -5.72 11.75
CA ASP A 283 0.91 -6.45 13.01
C ASP A 283 -0.34 -7.19 13.52
N GLN A 284 -1.53 -6.65 13.23
CA GLN A 284 -2.82 -7.21 13.63
C GLN A 284 -3.53 -7.99 12.50
N ASP A 285 -2.87 -8.24 11.38
CA ASP A 285 -3.44 -8.94 10.22
C ASP A 285 -4.77 -8.34 9.73
N ILE A 286 -4.90 -7.01 9.75
CA ILE A 286 -6.15 -6.33 9.35
C ILE A 286 -6.32 -6.41 7.83
N ALA A 287 -5.27 -6.05 7.09
CA ALA A 287 -5.20 -6.13 5.64
C ALA A 287 -3.73 -6.05 5.18
N PRO A 288 -3.41 -6.42 3.93
CA PRO A 288 -2.10 -6.18 3.35
C PRO A 288 -1.71 -4.71 3.36
N LEU A 289 -0.41 -4.44 3.59
CA LEU A 289 0.20 -3.13 3.42
C LEU A 289 1.08 -3.08 2.17
N LEU A 290 1.06 -1.93 1.51
CA LEU A 290 2.03 -1.53 0.50
C LEU A 290 2.43 -0.09 0.82
N ILE A 291 3.69 0.16 1.19
CA ILE A 291 4.18 1.54 1.33
C ILE A 291 4.20 2.16 -0.07
N GLY A 292 3.20 2.99 -0.36
CA GLY A 292 2.93 3.50 -1.72
C GLY A 292 3.99 4.45 -2.21
N GLU A 293 4.50 5.30 -1.33
CA GLU A 293 5.64 6.17 -1.60
C GLU A 293 6.60 6.18 -0.43
N TRP A 294 7.87 6.06 -0.73
CA TRP A 294 9.00 6.29 0.15
C TRP A 294 10.24 6.55 -0.68
N GLY A 295 11.16 7.35 -0.18
CA GLY A 295 12.38 7.69 -0.91
C GLY A 295 13.05 8.93 -0.32
N GLY A 296 14.09 9.42 -0.96
CA GLY A 296 14.80 10.61 -0.50
C GLY A 296 16.20 10.71 -1.03
N HIS A 297 16.89 11.78 -0.63
CA HIS A 297 18.28 11.98 -0.96
C HIS A 297 19.21 11.11 -0.12
N MET A 298 20.28 10.63 -0.76
CA MET A 298 21.39 9.92 -0.11
C MET A 298 22.33 10.94 0.52
N ASP A 299 21.96 11.46 1.70
CA ASP A 299 22.65 12.56 2.39
C ASP A 299 23.80 12.11 3.32
N GLY A 300 24.00 10.80 3.46
CA GLY A 300 24.94 10.22 4.44
C GLY A 300 24.56 10.50 5.90
N GLY A 301 23.37 11.05 6.14
CA GLY A 301 22.89 11.53 7.43
C GLY A 301 21.55 10.94 7.85
N LYS A 302 20.70 11.81 8.40
CA LYS A 302 19.40 11.39 8.99
C LYS A 302 18.45 10.80 7.95
N ASN A 303 18.42 11.35 6.73
CA ASN A 303 17.51 10.85 5.71
C ASN A 303 17.89 9.45 5.24
N GLN A 304 19.17 9.22 4.94
CA GLN A 304 19.66 7.89 4.56
C GLN A 304 19.48 6.89 5.71
N LYS A 305 19.69 7.31 6.97
CA LYS A 305 19.40 6.48 8.15
C LYS A 305 17.93 6.07 8.18
N TRP A 306 17.00 7.02 8.00
CA TRP A 306 15.57 6.72 7.97
C TRP A 306 15.22 5.73 6.85
N MET A 307 15.69 5.96 5.60
CA MET A 307 15.44 5.04 4.48
C MET A 307 15.95 3.63 4.79
N THR A 308 17.12 3.52 5.44
CA THR A 308 17.67 2.21 5.82
C THR A 308 16.79 1.51 6.85
N LEU A 309 16.33 2.23 7.88
CA LEU A 309 15.48 1.67 8.92
C LEU A 309 14.11 1.24 8.38
N LEU A 310 13.52 2.04 7.49
CA LEU A 310 12.23 1.70 6.87
C LEU A 310 12.37 0.48 5.95
N ARG A 311 13.42 0.45 5.11
CA ARG A 311 13.72 -0.72 4.27
C ARG A 311 13.84 -2.00 5.11
N ASP A 312 14.63 -1.96 6.18
CA ASP A 312 14.86 -3.13 7.04
C ASP A 312 13.54 -3.55 7.73
N TYR A 313 12.74 -2.58 8.16
CA TYR A 313 11.43 -2.86 8.75
C TYR A 313 10.46 -3.51 7.75
N MET A 314 10.44 -3.05 6.49
CA MET A 314 9.62 -3.65 5.44
C MET A 314 10.06 -5.08 5.14
N ILE A 315 11.36 -5.36 5.08
CA ILE A 315 11.91 -6.72 4.89
C ILE A 315 11.48 -7.63 6.05
N ASP A 316 11.72 -7.20 7.29
CA ASP A 316 11.44 -8.00 8.48
C ASP A 316 9.96 -8.32 8.68
N ASN A 317 9.07 -7.47 8.17
CA ASN A 317 7.62 -7.60 8.31
C ASN A 317 6.89 -7.95 7.00
N HIS A 318 7.62 -8.29 5.94
CA HIS A 318 7.07 -8.67 4.62
C HIS A 318 6.11 -7.65 4.02
N ILE A 319 6.43 -6.36 4.18
CA ILE A 319 5.63 -5.26 3.64
C ILE A 319 6.10 -4.93 2.22
N ASN A 320 5.16 -4.87 1.29
CA ASN A 320 5.43 -4.46 -0.08
C ASN A 320 5.63 -2.95 -0.18
N HIS A 321 6.27 -2.50 -1.26
CA HIS A 321 6.50 -1.08 -1.46
C HIS A 321 6.67 -0.70 -2.93
N THR A 322 6.49 0.61 -3.20
CA THR A 322 6.90 1.29 -4.43
C THR A 322 7.78 2.47 -4.08
N PHE A 323 8.92 2.62 -4.76
CA PHE A 323 9.91 3.65 -4.43
C PHE A 323 9.64 4.94 -5.22
N TRP A 324 9.63 6.08 -4.55
CA TRP A 324 9.48 7.39 -5.17
C TRP A 324 10.83 8.07 -5.37
N CYS A 325 11.32 8.22 -6.63
CA CYS A 325 10.69 7.73 -7.85
C CYS A 325 11.77 7.39 -8.90
N LEU A 326 11.34 6.85 -10.06
CA LEU A 326 12.27 6.51 -11.14
C LEU A 326 12.86 7.76 -11.81
N ASN A 327 12.02 8.74 -12.10
CA ASN A 327 12.41 9.96 -12.84
C ASN A 327 13.03 11.01 -11.92
N PRO A 328 13.86 11.93 -12.45
CA PRO A 328 14.60 12.91 -11.67
C PRO A 328 13.81 14.17 -11.29
N ASN A 329 12.48 14.18 -11.46
CA ASN A 329 11.67 15.40 -11.34
C ASN A 329 11.37 15.80 -9.91
N SER A 330 11.45 14.88 -8.95
CA SER A 330 11.18 15.18 -7.55
C SER A 330 12.35 15.96 -6.93
N GLY A 331 12.10 17.21 -6.55
CA GLY A 331 13.14 18.09 -5.99
C GLY A 331 13.55 17.72 -4.56
N ASP A 332 12.66 17.11 -3.80
CA ASP A 332 12.80 16.75 -2.38
C ASP A 332 13.29 15.32 -2.17
N THR A 333 13.06 14.43 -3.12
CA THR A 333 13.53 13.04 -3.07
C THR A 333 14.60 12.71 -4.11
N GLY A 334 14.62 13.44 -5.23
CA GLY A 334 15.38 13.07 -6.42
C GLY A 334 14.83 11.79 -7.06
N GLY A 335 15.44 11.35 -8.15
CA GLY A 335 15.09 10.10 -8.84
C GLY A 335 16.12 9.00 -8.68
N LEU A 336 15.79 7.82 -9.19
CA LEU A 336 16.76 6.74 -9.46
C LEU A 336 17.53 6.98 -10.73
N LEU A 337 17.05 7.85 -11.58
CA LEU A 337 17.74 8.29 -12.80
C LEU A 337 18.16 9.77 -12.68
N ASP A 338 19.26 10.11 -13.33
CA ASP A 338 19.69 11.49 -13.49
C ASP A 338 18.81 12.27 -14.50
N SER A 339 19.07 13.56 -14.65
CA SER A 339 18.32 14.42 -15.58
C SER A 339 18.47 14.04 -17.06
N SER A 340 19.37 13.13 -17.42
CA SER A 340 19.47 12.56 -18.75
C SER A 340 18.56 11.35 -18.98
N PHE A 341 17.96 10.81 -17.94
CA PHE A 341 17.19 9.56 -17.92
C PHE A 341 18.01 8.32 -18.37
N LYS A 342 19.33 8.35 -18.18
CA LYS A 342 20.23 7.29 -18.64
C LYS A 342 21.19 6.76 -17.60
N VAL A 343 21.47 7.55 -16.58
CA VAL A 343 22.42 7.19 -15.52
C VAL A 343 21.68 6.91 -14.23
N TRP A 344 21.93 5.74 -13.69
CA TRP A 344 21.36 5.31 -12.40
C TRP A 344 22.09 5.97 -11.23
N ASP A 345 21.35 6.29 -10.17
CA ASP A 345 21.86 6.51 -8.83
C ASP A 345 22.08 5.15 -8.18
N ASP A 346 23.27 4.58 -8.37
CA ASP A 346 23.61 3.24 -7.90
C ASP A 346 23.56 3.16 -6.38
N ASP A 347 23.96 4.21 -5.65
CA ASP A 347 23.92 4.22 -4.19
C ASP A 347 22.49 4.13 -3.66
N LYS A 348 21.57 4.86 -4.28
CA LYS A 348 20.15 4.84 -3.94
C LYS A 348 19.51 3.50 -4.32
N TYR A 349 19.83 2.95 -5.50
CA TYR A 349 19.36 1.64 -5.92
C TYR A 349 19.84 0.53 -4.96
N ASN A 350 21.13 0.51 -4.64
CA ASN A 350 21.72 -0.46 -3.72
C ASN A 350 21.14 -0.39 -2.31
N LEU A 351 20.60 0.77 -1.91
CA LEU A 351 19.94 0.90 -0.61
C LEU A 351 18.66 0.07 -0.56
N PHE A 352 17.81 0.13 -1.58
CA PHE A 352 16.52 -0.57 -1.52
C PHE A 352 16.52 -1.94 -2.21
N GLU A 353 17.50 -2.26 -3.08
CA GLU A 353 17.57 -3.54 -3.79
C GLU A 353 17.37 -4.77 -2.86
N PRO A 354 17.89 -4.80 -1.61
CA PRO A 354 17.66 -5.92 -0.70
C PRO A 354 16.20 -6.18 -0.35
N SER A 355 15.31 -5.20 -0.51
CA SER A 355 13.86 -5.35 -0.29
C SER A 355 13.08 -5.88 -1.49
N LEU A 356 13.74 -6.03 -2.65
CA LEU A 356 13.11 -6.59 -3.84
C LEU A 356 13.00 -8.13 -3.73
N TRP A 357 11.94 -8.67 -4.30
CA TRP A 357 11.72 -10.12 -4.32
C TRP A 357 12.76 -10.84 -5.16
N GLN A 358 13.56 -11.65 -4.51
CA GLN A 358 14.65 -12.41 -5.12
C GLN A 358 14.70 -13.81 -4.52
N THR A 359 15.09 -14.77 -5.35
CA THR A 359 15.43 -16.13 -4.85
C THR A 359 16.69 -16.08 -4.02
N GLN A 360 16.69 -16.70 -2.85
CA GLN A 360 17.86 -16.71 -1.95
C GLN A 360 19.07 -17.45 -2.56
N GLU A 361 18.82 -18.54 -3.30
CA GLU A 361 19.88 -19.37 -3.87
C GLU A 361 20.58 -18.72 -5.07
N SER A 362 19.81 -18.10 -5.98
CA SER A 362 20.34 -17.62 -7.25
C SER A 362 20.33 -16.10 -7.41
N GLY A 363 19.72 -15.36 -6.49
CA GLY A 363 19.58 -13.90 -6.57
C GLY A 363 18.74 -13.42 -7.76
N LYS A 364 17.94 -14.29 -8.37
CA LYS A 364 17.06 -13.90 -9.47
C LYS A 364 15.83 -13.18 -8.96
N TYR A 365 15.46 -12.09 -9.60
CA TYR A 365 14.24 -11.35 -9.27
C TYR A 365 12.99 -12.17 -9.62
N ILE A 366 12.00 -12.10 -8.73
CA ILE A 366 10.72 -12.82 -8.89
C ILE A 366 9.70 -11.86 -9.48
N SER A 367 9.17 -12.21 -10.66
CA SER A 367 8.06 -11.47 -11.27
C SER A 367 6.75 -11.73 -10.53
N LEU A 368 5.88 -10.73 -10.47
CA LEU A 368 4.46 -10.93 -10.15
C LEU A 368 3.66 -11.55 -11.30
N ASP A 369 4.27 -11.67 -12.49
CA ASP A 369 3.64 -12.33 -13.63
C ASP A 369 3.85 -13.85 -13.57
N HIS A 370 2.76 -14.60 -13.71
CA HIS A 370 2.81 -16.07 -13.65
C HIS A 370 3.60 -16.70 -14.79
N GLN A 371 3.67 -16.06 -15.94
CA GLN A 371 4.24 -16.64 -17.17
C GLN A 371 5.53 -15.96 -17.60
N THR A 372 5.61 -14.65 -17.42
CA THR A 372 6.71 -13.85 -17.93
C THR A 372 7.76 -13.59 -16.84
N PRO A 373 9.01 -14.04 -17.03
CA PRO A 373 10.11 -13.70 -16.14
C PRO A 373 10.35 -12.18 -16.04
N LEU A 374 10.79 -11.71 -14.88
CA LEU A 374 11.13 -10.31 -14.70
C LEU A 374 12.40 -9.94 -15.47
N GLY A 375 12.32 -8.86 -16.25
CA GLY A 375 13.46 -8.29 -16.95
C GLY A 375 13.86 -9.07 -18.22
N VAL A 376 15.15 -9.04 -18.54
CA VAL A 376 15.71 -9.63 -19.74
C VAL A 376 16.92 -10.54 -19.41
N ASN A 377 17.29 -11.41 -20.33
CA ASN A 377 18.55 -12.16 -20.27
C ASN A 377 18.74 -13.02 -19.00
N GLY A 378 17.64 -13.55 -18.42
CA GLY A 378 17.72 -14.46 -17.28
C GLY A 378 18.00 -13.75 -15.95
N THR A 379 17.77 -12.44 -15.84
CA THR A 379 17.86 -11.68 -14.59
C THR A 379 16.76 -12.04 -13.61
N GLY A 380 15.62 -12.50 -14.10
CA GLY A 380 14.47 -12.88 -13.28
C GLY A 380 13.87 -14.23 -13.65
N ILE A 381 12.85 -14.60 -12.88
CA ILE A 381 11.98 -15.75 -13.09
C ILE A 381 10.52 -15.33 -13.02
N SER A 382 9.62 -16.15 -13.58
CA SER A 382 8.19 -15.94 -13.44
C SER A 382 7.69 -16.43 -12.07
N LEU A 383 6.52 -15.95 -11.65
CA LEU A 383 5.92 -16.40 -10.39
C LEU A 383 5.62 -17.90 -10.38
N SER A 384 5.17 -18.47 -11.51
CA SER A 384 4.97 -19.93 -11.62
C SER A 384 6.28 -20.71 -11.55
N GLU A 385 7.36 -20.16 -12.10
CA GLU A 385 8.69 -20.79 -11.97
C GLU A 385 9.16 -20.76 -10.51
N TYR A 386 8.95 -19.67 -9.79
CA TYR A 386 9.26 -19.57 -8.37
C TYR A 386 8.51 -20.63 -7.57
N TYR A 387 7.18 -20.70 -7.67
CA TYR A 387 6.39 -21.70 -6.95
C TYR A 387 6.74 -23.15 -7.30
N SER A 388 7.14 -23.43 -8.54
CA SER A 388 7.46 -24.80 -8.96
C SER A 388 8.86 -25.28 -8.56
N LYS A 389 9.80 -24.37 -8.33
CA LYS A 389 11.22 -24.73 -8.15
C LYS A 389 11.83 -24.27 -6.83
N TYR A 390 11.38 -23.18 -6.25
CA TYR A 390 12.06 -22.51 -5.14
C TYR A 390 11.20 -22.36 -3.88
N ALA A 391 9.89 -22.24 -4.01
CA ALA A 391 9.02 -21.95 -2.87
C ALA A 391 9.13 -22.99 -1.74
N ASP A 392 9.23 -24.28 -2.09
CA ASP A 392 9.36 -25.35 -1.10
C ASP A 392 10.70 -25.34 -0.37
N SER A 393 11.77 -24.84 -1.01
CA SER A 393 13.13 -24.84 -0.45
C SER A 393 13.47 -23.54 0.27
N GLU A 394 12.87 -22.44 -0.14
CA GLU A 394 13.18 -21.10 0.37
C GLU A 394 12.19 -20.60 1.44
N GLY A 395 11.04 -21.30 1.58
CA GLY A 395 10.00 -20.93 2.55
C GLY A 395 9.39 -19.56 2.27
N SER A 396 8.79 -18.95 3.29
CA SER A 396 8.16 -17.62 3.20
C SER A 396 9.15 -16.44 3.13
N ASN A 397 10.46 -16.70 3.12
CA ASN A 397 11.48 -15.67 2.94
C ASN A 397 11.60 -15.25 1.46
N ILE A 398 10.51 -14.77 0.90
CA ILE A 398 10.46 -14.26 -0.47
C ILE A 398 11.24 -12.95 -0.61
N ASN A 399 11.38 -12.21 0.49
CA ASN A 399 12.20 -11.01 0.52
C ASN A 399 13.67 -11.38 0.60
N GLY A 400 14.40 -11.16 -0.48
CA GLY A 400 15.78 -11.53 -0.68
C GLY A 400 16.82 -10.87 0.23
N GLY A 401 16.47 -10.63 1.48
CA GLY A 401 17.44 -10.22 2.47
C GLY A 401 18.57 -11.24 2.52
N THR A 402 19.76 -10.84 2.08
CA THR A 402 20.98 -11.57 2.42
C THR A 402 20.92 -11.93 3.89
N LYS A 403 21.32 -13.16 4.24
CA LYS A 403 21.51 -13.59 5.65
C LYS A 403 22.51 -12.67 6.36
N GLY A 404 22.12 -11.46 6.61
CA GLY A 404 22.75 -10.56 7.55
C GLY A 404 22.21 -10.93 8.92
N ASN A 405 23.07 -11.22 9.88
CA ASN A 405 22.72 -11.46 11.26
C ASN A 405 21.65 -10.46 11.71
N THR A 406 20.43 -10.91 11.82
CA THR A 406 19.33 -10.15 12.40
C THR A 406 19.65 -9.95 13.88
N PRO A 407 19.82 -8.73 14.37
CA PRO A 407 19.67 -8.49 15.81
C PRO A 407 18.18 -8.69 16.08
N GLY A 408 17.82 -9.74 16.81
CA GLY A 408 16.46 -10.04 17.14
C GLY A 408 15.73 -8.82 17.70
N GLY A 409 14.83 -8.24 16.91
CA GLY A 409 13.81 -7.34 17.39
C GLY A 409 12.86 -8.15 18.25
N THR A 410 13.02 -8.08 19.56
CA THR A 410 12.06 -8.65 20.49
C THR A 410 10.77 -7.85 20.40
N LYS A 411 9.69 -8.50 19.98
CA LYS A 411 8.31 -8.01 20.18
C LYS A 411 8.17 -7.55 21.64
N PRO A 412 7.42 -6.50 21.94
CA PRO A 412 7.14 -6.12 23.32
C PRO A 412 6.45 -7.29 24.02
N VAL A 413 7.16 -7.95 24.91
CA VAL A 413 6.58 -8.95 25.82
C VAL A 413 5.80 -8.19 26.88
N GLN A 414 4.49 -8.28 26.85
CA GLN A 414 3.69 -7.97 28.04
C GLN A 414 4.06 -8.98 29.11
N THR A 415 4.66 -8.48 30.20
CA THR A 415 4.97 -9.25 31.38
C THR A 415 3.69 -9.63 32.13
N GLY A 416 3.24 -10.83 31.89
CA GLY A 416 2.26 -11.51 32.74
C GLY A 416 2.97 -12.51 33.62
N THR A 417 2.77 -12.40 34.92
CA THR A 417 3.37 -13.15 36.03
C THR A 417 3.21 -14.64 35.87
N THR A 418 4.32 -15.33 36.15
CA THR A 418 4.47 -16.78 36.20
C THR A 418 3.74 -17.35 37.46
N GLU A 419 2.90 -18.33 37.29
CA GLU A 419 2.62 -19.32 38.34
C GLU A 419 2.98 -20.72 37.84
N THR A 420 3.91 -21.33 38.54
CA THR A 420 4.34 -22.70 38.41
C THR A 420 3.34 -23.65 39.02
N GLY A 421 2.88 -24.62 38.27
CA GLY A 421 2.10 -25.73 38.76
C GLY A 421 2.42 -27.00 37.97
N THR A 422 3.16 -27.90 38.63
CA THR A 422 3.47 -29.25 38.16
C THR A 422 2.27 -30.15 38.36
N THR A 423 1.78 -30.87 37.35
CA THR A 423 1.07 -32.13 37.53
C THR A 423 1.13 -33.04 36.32
N THR A 424 1.32 -34.27 36.62
CA THR A 424 1.44 -35.56 35.99
C THR A 424 0.52 -35.88 34.81
N GLU A 425 1.11 -36.66 33.86
CA GLU A 425 0.48 -37.24 32.66
C GLU A 425 -0.74 -38.12 32.92
N THR A 426 -1.78 -37.90 32.14
CA THR A 426 -2.66 -38.97 31.63
C THR A 426 -3.10 -38.56 30.21
N LYS A 427 -2.95 -39.50 29.26
CA LYS A 427 -3.26 -39.34 27.85
C LYS A 427 -4.76 -39.16 27.64
N PRO A 428 -5.21 -38.16 26.92
CA PRO A 428 -6.58 -38.10 26.43
C PRO A 428 -6.69 -38.18 24.90
N ASP A 429 -7.89 -38.52 24.49
CA ASP A 429 -8.43 -38.56 23.14
C ASP A 429 -8.17 -37.25 22.39
N THR A 430 -8.07 -37.34 21.05
CA THR A 430 -7.87 -36.21 20.19
C THR A 430 -8.91 -35.12 20.45
N VAL A 431 -8.47 -33.96 20.90
CA VAL A 431 -9.32 -32.78 21.08
C VAL A 431 -9.39 -32.05 19.76
N VAL A 432 -10.61 -31.83 19.24
CA VAL A 432 -10.82 -31.06 18.01
C VAL A 432 -10.25 -29.64 18.19
N GLY A 433 -9.38 -29.23 17.30
CA GLY A 433 -8.69 -27.95 17.36
C GLY A 433 -7.30 -27.98 18.05
N ASP A 434 -6.90 -29.06 18.71
CA ASP A 434 -5.59 -29.17 19.38
C ASP A 434 -4.56 -29.86 18.45
N ILE A 435 -4.00 -29.10 17.53
CA ILE A 435 -3.00 -29.59 16.59
C ILE A 435 -1.67 -29.87 17.29
N THR A 436 -1.32 -29.04 18.26
CA THR A 436 -0.04 -29.12 19.00
C THR A 436 0.00 -30.29 20.00
N LYS A 437 -1.14 -30.85 20.36
CA LYS A 437 -1.31 -31.91 21.39
C LYS A 437 -0.85 -31.47 22.79
N ASP A 438 -1.04 -30.21 23.10
CA ASP A 438 -0.74 -29.68 24.42
C ASP A 438 -1.95 -29.70 25.37
N GLY A 439 -3.11 -30.13 24.88
CA GLY A 439 -4.36 -30.23 25.60
C GLY A 439 -5.17 -28.94 25.62
N LYS A 440 -4.81 -27.97 24.82
CA LYS A 440 -5.52 -26.68 24.67
C LYS A 440 -5.82 -26.42 23.19
N VAL A 441 -6.80 -25.57 22.94
CA VAL A 441 -7.06 -24.99 21.63
C VAL A 441 -6.77 -23.50 21.76
N ASP A 442 -5.65 -23.05 21.22
CA ASP A 442 -5.21 -21.67 21.35
C ASP A 442 -4.47 -21.15 20.10
N ALA A 443 -3.83 -19.99 20.21
CA ALA A 443 -3.16 -19.35 19.10
C ALA A 443 -2.00 -20.18 18.51
N SER A 444 -1.41 -21.12 19.29
CA SER A 444 -0.34 -21.97 18.80
C SER A 444 -0.84 -22.97 17.75
N ASP A 445 -2.07 -23.49 17.94
CA ASP A 445 -2.71 -24.39 16.96
C ASP A 445 -3.06 -23.65 15.67
N LEU A 446 -3.61 -22.44 15.84
CA LEU A 446 -3.91 -21.55 14.71
C LEU A 446 -2.67 -21.25 13.88
N VAL A 447 -1.54 -20.94 14.51
CA VAL A 447 -0.26 -20.66 13.82
C VAL A 447 0.21 -21.90 13.07
N ILE A 448 0.13 -23.10 13.67
CA ILE A 448 0.51 -24.34 13.00
C ILE A 448 -0.39 -24.63 11.79
N LEU A 449 -1.70 -24.44 11.94
CA LEU A 449 -2.64 -24.57 10.81
C LEU A 449 -2.33 -23.59 9.70
N LEU A 450 -2.12 -22.32 10.06
CA LEU A 450 -1.77 -21.27 9.10
C LEU A 450 -0.47 -21.61 8.34
N GLN A 451 0.57 -22.03 9.06
CA GLN A 451 1.84 -22.44 8.45
C GLN A 451 1.65 -23.61 7.47
N TYR A 452 0.84 -24.61 7.87
CA TYR A 452 0.51 -25.75 7.01
C TYR A 452 -0.23 -25.32 5.75
N LEU A 453 -1.26 -24.47 5.87
CA LEU A 453 -2.06 -23.98 4.74
C LEU A 453 -1.26 -23.06 3.80
N CYS A 454 -0.29 -22.34 4.34
CA CYS A 454 0.65 -21.55 3.52
C CYS A 454 1.73 -22.38 2.85
N GLY A 455 1.70 -23.72 2.96
CA GLY A 455 2.69 -24.61 2.35
C GLY A 455 4.05 -24.64 3.08
N ASN A 456 4.14 -24.07 4.26
CA ASN A 456 5.36 -24.12 5.07
C ASN A 456 5.63 -25.54 5.57
N THR A 457 6.90 -25.95 5.59
CA THR A 457 7.30 -27.23 6.15
C THR A 457 7.10 -27.20 7.68
N VAL A 458 5.96 -27.67 8.15
CA VAL A 458 5.70 -27.81 9.58
C VAL A 458 6.27 -29.15 10.04
N ASP A 459 7.17 -29.13 11.05
CA ASP A 459 7.60 -30.38 11.69
C ASP A 459 6.37 -31.09 12.25
N SER A 460 5.98 -32.17 11.59
CA SER A 460 4.81 -32.98 11.94
C SER A 460 5.01 -33.83 13.18
N LYS A 461 6.24 -33.90 13.72
CA LYS A 461 6.55 -34.71 14.88
C LYS A 461 5.82 -34.20 16.12
N GLY A 462 4.91 -35.00 16.63
CA GLY A 462 4.11 -34.68 17.81
C GLY A 462 2.87 -33.83 17.55
N LYS A 463 2.54 -33.52 16.29
CA LYS A 463 1.36 -32.74 15.90
C LYS A 463 0.26 -33.62 15.32
N ASP A 464 -0.98 -33.20 15.49
CA ASP A 464 -2.17 -33.86 14.96
C ASP A 464 -2.95 -32.99 14.00
N PHE A 465 -2.56 -32.99 12.73
CA PHE A 465 -3.24 -32.21 11.71
C PHE A 465 -4.70 -32.64 11.47
N LYS A 466 -5.10 -33.84 11.88
CA LYS A 466 -6.50 -34.25 11.82
C LYS A 466 -7.36 -33.48 12.82
N ALA A 467 -6.78 -33.06 13.93
CA ALA A 467 -7.47 -32.19 14.89
C ALA A 467 -7.74 -30.80 14.32
N GLY A 468 -7.01 -30.40 13.27
CA GLY A 468 -7.16 -29.12 12.62
C GLY A 468 -8.35 -29.01 11.66
N ASP A 469 -8.91 -30.14 11.21
CA ASP A 469 -10.17 -30.21 10.47
C ASP A 469 -11.33 -29.98 11.45
N VAL A 470 -11.60 -28.73 11.73
CA VAL A 470 -12.53 -28.32 12.78
C VAL A 470 -13.96 -28.19 12.30
N ASN A 471 -14.19 -28.27 10.99
CA ASN A 471 -15.54 -28.33 10.39
C ASN A 471 -15.93 -29.78 10.00
N GLY A 472 -15.00 -30.73 10.09
CA GLY A 472 -15.25 -32.15 9.86
C GLY A 472 -15.48 -32.53 8.38
N ASP A 473 -15.09 -31.68 7.42
CA ASP A 473 -15.30 -31.96 5.99
C ASP A 473 -14.22 -32.85 5.35
N GLY A 474 -13.20 -33.20 6.11
CA GLY A 474 -12.09 -34.08 5.72
C GLY A 474 -10.98 -33.34 4.94
N VAL A 475 -11.06 -32.02 4.83
CA VAL A 475 -10.08 -31.21 4.07
C VAL A 475 -9.59 -30.04 4.93
N LEU A 476 -8.30 -30.04 5.25
CA LEU A 476 -7.67 -28.90 5.94
C LEU A 476 -7.56 -27.73 4.98
N ASN A 477 -8.27 -26.63 5.27
CA ASN A 477 -8.31 -25.47 4.36
C ASN A 477 -8.60 -24.14 5.10
N GLY A 478 -8.84 -23.06 4.34
CA GLY A 478 -9.12 -21.74 4.90
C GLY A 478 -10.41 -21.64 5.71
N MET A 479 -11.36 -22.59 5.55
CA MET A 479 -12.58 -22.60 6.36
C MET A 479 -12.28 -23.01 7.80
N ASP A 480 -11.39 -23.98 8.00
CA ASP A 480 -10.92 -24.36 9.34
C ASP A 480 -10.22 -23.20 10.01
N LEU A 481 -9.34 -22.51 9.26
CA LEU A 481 -8.64 -21.34 9.75
C LEU A 481 -9.60 -20.23 10.19
N ALA A 482 -10.67 -20.00 9.44
CA ALA A 482 -11.69 -19.02 9.80
C ALA A 482 -12.44 -19.41 11.08
N LEU A 483 -12.78 -20.68 11.24
CA LEU A 483 -13.43 -21.18 12.46
C LEU A 483 -12.52 -21.08 13.68
N TYR A 484 -11.24 -21.38 13.55
CA TYR A 484 -10.27 -21.15 14.65
C TYR A 484 -10.25 -19.70 15.09
N ARG A 485 -10.17 -18.75 14.15
CA ARG A 485 -10.19 -17.32 14.46
C ARG A 485 -11.46 -16.91 15.19
N GLN A 486 -12.62 -17.43 14.77
CA GLN A 486 -13.90 -17.15 15.42
C GLN A 486 -13.96 -17.70 16.85
N VAL A 487 -13.45 -18.90 17.08
CA VAL A 487 -13.40 -19.50 18.44
C VAL A 487 -12.44 -18.73 19.33
N LEU A 488 -11.24 -18.44 18.85
CA LEU A 488 -10.22 -17.74 19.64
C LEU A 488 -10.60 -16.28 19.94
N SER A 489 -11.28 -15.62 19.01
CA SER A 489 -11.84 -14.27 19.24
C SER A 489 -13.13 -14.26 20.06
N LYS A 490 -13.64 -15.44 20.45
CA LYS A 490 -14.93 -15.61 21.16
C LYS A 490 -16.14 -15.14 20.35
N ALA A 491 -16.02 -15.04 19.04
CA ALA A 491 -17.15 -14.77 18.15
C ALA A 491 -18.13 -15.94 18.10
N ILE A 492 -17.63 -17.17 18.27
CA ILE A 492 -18.43 -18.39 18.46
C ILE A 492 -17.93 -19.12 19.72
N SER A 493 -18.80 -19.90 20.35
CA SER A 493 -18.51 -20.58 21.64
C SER A 493 -17.72 -21.89 21.47
N GLY A 494 -17.57 -22.41 20.27
CA GLY A 494 -16.87 -23.67 19.96
C GLY A 494 -16.93 -23.98 18.48
N PHE A 495 -16.18 -24.99 18.05
CA PHE A 495 -16.24 -25.48 16.67
C PHE A 495 -17.61 -26.14 16.38
N PRO A 496 -18.07 -26.14 15.11
CA PRO A 496 -19.26 -26.89 14.70
C PRO A 496 -19.12 -28.38 15.05
N GLU A 497 -20.26 -29.02 15.42
CA GLU A 497 -20.32 -30.48 15.64
C GLU A 497 -20.44 -31.23 14.31
#